data_9d24e898ba9106bce72cd50c93ba02a1
#
_entry.id   9d24e898ba9106bce72cd50c93ba02a1
#
_cell.length_a   1.000
_cell.length_b   1.000
_cell.length_c   1.000
_cell.angle_alpha   90.00
_cell.angle_beta   90.00
_cell.angle_gamma   90.00
#
_symmetry.space_group_name_H-M   'P 1'
#
loop_
_entity.id
_entity.type
_entity.pdbx_description
1 polymer ?
#
loop_
_entity_poly.entity_id
_entity_poly.type
_entity_poly.pdbx_seq_one_letter_code
_entity_poly.pdbx_strand_id
1 'polypeptide(L)'
;NRGWEISADFDIVKSKDWTVSVSANLTTTKNKIVKLPEQNKKKTVYPIDPSGKLGQREDLPVGITSGSYLISEGKSRYDYYTYHWAGVDEMDGQSLYEANLNDYYIVLPDGSQLGGKQKLNDEGELMWDANGNPVQGATELAPENYRLINGKYYVLKTTYAQKKWAGSALPTTYGSFSANIRWKNINISAMFTYSLGGKIYDSPYSSLMTPGQSAGNYHVDLYNNAWRINDRSNAMITTYKNAYDDAYNAAIAAGQTTSEANYAGYYAANKAVDGNGRINPNTNPEINNLTSTDNNAGSDRWLVSRNYLCFKNLNISYTLPKRWTAKVNLSTVRFL
;
A
#
# COMPACT_ATOMS: atom_id res chain seq x y z
N ASN A 1 -12.18 4.77 20.86
CA ASN A 1 -10.90 5.48 20.85
C ASN A 1 -10.25 5.39 22.23
N ARG A 2 -8.94 5.23 22.26
CA ARG A 2 -8.08 5.30 23.45
C ARG A 2 -6.86 6.12 23.11
N GLY A 3 -6.30 6.83 24.10
CA GLY A 3 -5.10 7.63 23.92
C GLY A 3 -4.58 8.18 25.22
N TRP A 4 -3.38 8.72 25.14
CA TRP A 4 -2.74 9.46 26.21
C TRP A 4 -2.43 10.85 25.70
N GLU A 5 -2.63 11.83 26.54
CA GLU A 5 -2.20 13.20 26.31
C GLU A 5 -1.32 13.63 27.50
N ILE A 6 -0.10 13.99 27.20
CA ILE A 6 0.91 14.39 28.19
C ILE A 6 1.43 15.75 27.78
N SER A 7 1.43 16.68 28.75
CA SER A 7 2.05 18.00 28.58
C SER A 7 3.04 18.22 29.72
N ALA A 8 4.16 18.82 29.39
CA ALA A 8 5.19 19.16 30.35
C ALA A 8 5.80 20.54 30.01
N ASP A 9 5.94 21.36 31.04
CA ASP A 9 6.56 22.68 30.98
C ASP A 9 7.66 22.75 32.04
N PHE A 10 8.84 23.20 31.64
CA PHE A 10 10.01 23.26 32.50
C PHE A 10 10.71 24.63 32.38
N ASP A 11 10.99 25.25 33.51
CA ASP A 11 11.94 26.37 33.59
C ASP A 11 13.34 25.77 33.84
N ILE A 12 14.16 25.71 32.77
CA ILE A 12 15.52 25.17 32.85
C ILE A 12 16.48 26.15 33.53
N VAL A 13 16.30 27.41 33.25
CA VAL A 13 17.07 28.51 33.83
C VAL A 13 16.13 29.63 34.28
N LYS A 14 16.26 30.06 35.50
CA LYS A 14 15.53 31.23 36.04
C LYS A 14 16.46 32.08 36.88
N SER A 15 16.92 33.20 36.29
CA SER A 15 17.80 34.14 36.93
C SER A 15 17.33 35.59 36.66
N LYS A 16 18.04 36.55 37.21
CA LYS A 16 17.73 37.97 36.99
C LYS A 16 17.72 38.37 35.51
N ASP A 17 18.72 37.88 34.78
CA ASP A 17 18.93 38.27 33.37
C ASP A 17 18.48 37.22 32.37
N TRP A 18 18.35 35.95 32.78
CA TRP A 18 18.02 34.85 31.91
C TRP A 18 16.79 34.09 32.42
N THR A 19 15.91 33.75 31.49
CA THR A 19 14.87 32.73 31.69
C THR A 19 14.89 31.83 30.45
N VAL A 20 15.04 30.55 30.66
CA VAL A 20 14.94 29.55 29.60
C VAL A 20 13.87 28.57 30.02
N SER A 21 12.78 28.49 29.28
CA SER A 21 11.70 27.54 29.49
C SER A 21 11.47 26.72 28.22
N VAL A 22 11.12 25.46 28.43
CA VAL A 22 10.75 24.53 27.36
C VAL A 22 9.39 23.93 27.69
N SER A 23 8.58 23.79 26.67
CA SER A 23 7.30 23.08 26.77
C SER A 23 7.26 21.98 25.73
N ALA A 24 6.66 20.86 26.08
CA ALA A 24 6.40 19.78 25.16
C ALA A 24 5.04 19.14 25.43
N ASN A 25 4.36 18.75 24.37
CA ASN A 25 3.18 17.90 24.49
C ASN A 25 3.28 16.71 23.55
N LEU A 26 2.64 15.63 23.94
CA LEU A 26 2.58 14.39 23.20
C LEU A 26 1.17 13.82 23.35
N THR A 27 0.56 13.51 22.21
CA THR A 27 -0.73 12.82 22.16
C THR A 27 -0.55 11.52 21.40
N THR A 28 -1.01 10.42 21.98
CA THR A 28 -1.12 9.13 21.30
C THR A 28 -2.57 8.80 21.07
N THR A 29 -2.89 8.21 19.93
CA THR A 29 -4.26 7.82 19.60
C THR A 29 -4.31 6.39 19.07
N LYS A 30 -5.31 5.64 19.51
CA LYS A 30 -5.65 4.32 18.97
C LYS A 30 -7.13 4.23 18.74
N ASN A 31 -7.50 4.05 17.49
CA ASN A 31 -8.88 3.81 17.06
C ASN A 31 -9.11 2.32 16.84
N LYS A 32 -10.23 1.80 17.29
CA LYS A 32 -10.63 0.42 17.04
C LYS A 32 -12.14 0.29 16.99
N ILE A 33 -12.64 -0.39 15.96
CA ILE A 33 -14.04 -0.79 15.85
C ILE A 33 -14.26 -1.99 16.75
N VAL A 34 -15.18 -1.88 17.70
CA VAL A 34 -15.43 -2.90 18.70
C VAL A 34 -16.40 -3.94 18.18
N LYS A 35 -17.49 -3.49 17.52
CA LYS A 35 -18.57 -4.37 17.07
C LYS A 35 -19.20 -3.83 15.78
N LEU A 36 -19.47 -4.72 14.86
CA LEU A 36 -20.25 -4.51 13.65
C LEU A 36 -21.52 -5.40 13.69
N PRO A 37 -22.52 -5.12 12.85
CA PRO A 37 -23.62 -6.04 12.58
C PRO A 37 -23.12 -7.42 12.17
N GLU A 38 -23.81 -8.49 12.53
CA GLU A 38 -23.34 -9.88 12.30
C GLU A 38 -22.98 -10.17 10.84
N GLN A 39 -23.76 -9.66 9.91
CA GLN A 39 -23.53 -9.80 8.45
C GLN A 39 -22.22 -9.19 7.95
N ASN A 40 -21.59 -8.33 8.73
CA ASN A 40 -20.36 -7.60 8.35
C ASN A 40 -19.13 -8.02 9.18
N LYS A 41 -19.18 -9.16 9.87
CA LYS A 41 -18.07 -9.55 10.76
C LYS A 41 -16.95 -10.25 10.02
N LYS A 42 -17.14 -11.53 9.73
CA LYS A 42 -16.11 -12.39 9.14
C LYS A 42 -16.73 -13.29 8.10
N LYS A 43 -16.02 -13.51 7.01
CA LYS A 43 -16.34 -14.52 6.02
C LYS A 43 -15.40 -15.68 6.21
N THR A 44 -15.93 -16.82 6.57
CA THR A 44 -15.17 -18.06 6.62
C THR A 44 -14.97 -18.61 5.22
N VAL A 45 -13.76 -18.95 4.89
CA VAL A 45 -13.39 -19.67 3.68
C VAL A 45 -12.65 -20.95 4.04
N TYR A 46 -12.74 -21.92 3.17
CA TYR A 46 -12.04 -23.18 3.27
C TYR A 46 -11.19 -23.31 2.00
N PRO A 47 -9.88 -22.96 2.06
CA PRO A 47 -9.00 -23.05 0.91
C PRO A 47 -8.89 -24.49 0.43
N ILE A 48 -8.62 -24.67 -0.86
CA ILE A 48 -8.28 -25.98 -1.44
C ILE A 48 -6.77 -25.98 -1.65
N ASP A 49 -6.08 -26.99 -1.10
CA ASP A 49 -4.64 -27.13 -1.27
C ASP A 49 -4.27 -27.63 -2.68
N PRO A 50 -2.99 -27.58 -3.09
CA PRO A 50 -2.57 -28.04 -4.41
C PRO A 50 -2.83 -29.54 -4.68
N SER A 51 -3.03 -30.35 -3.63
CA SER A 51 -3.41 -31.77 -3.77
C SER A 51 -4.91 -31.98 -3.97
N GLY A 52 -5.71 -30.91 -4.06
CA GLY A 52 -7.15 -30.91 -4.19
C GLY A 52 -7.90 -31.22 -2.89
N LYS A 53 -7.22 -31.18 -1.74
CA LYS A 53 -7.83 -31.40 -0.43
C LYS A 53 -8.24 -30.12 0.24
N LEU A 54 -9.18 -30.21 1.18
CA LEU A 54 -9.61 -29.12 2.00
C LEU A 54 -8.46 -28.65 2.92
N GLY A 55 -8.08 -27.41 2.79
CA GLY A 55 -7.13 -26.75 3.68
C GLY A 55 -7.75 -26.31 5.01
N GLN A 56 -6.96 -25.68 5.84
CA GLN A 56 -7.44 -25.15 7.12
C GLN A 56 -8.41 -24.00 6.91
N ARG A 57 -9.44 -23.94 7.77
CA ARG A 57 -10.38 -22.83 7.80
C ARG A 57 -9.67 -21.48 7.97
N GLU A 58 -9.99 -20.54 7.11
CA GLU A 58 -9.53 -19.17 7.20
C GLU A 58 -10.70 -18.19 7.41
N ASP A 59 -10.53 -17.23 8.32
CA ASP A 59 -11.48 -16.15 8.51
C ASP A 59 -10.98 -14.89 7.80
N LEU A 60 -11.55 -14.61 6.64
CA LEU A 60 -11.26 -13.39 5.89
C LEU A 60 -11.94 -12.18 6.53
N PRO A 61 -11.29 -11.01 6.58
CA PRO A 61 -11.91 -9.81 7.07
C PRO A 61 -13.07 -9.41 6.16
N VAL A 62 -14.26 -9.35 6.71
CA VAL A 62 -15.43 -8.77 6.06
C VAL A 62 -15.75 -7.47 6.77
N GLY A 63 -16.30 -6.51 6.05
CA GLY A 63 -16.64 -5.23 6.59
C GLY A 63 -17.34 -4.37 5.55
N ILE A 64 -17.49 -3.11 5.87
CA ILE A 64 -18.08 -2.12 4.96
C ILE A 64 -16.93 -1.42 4.23
N THR A 65 -16.87 -1.59 2.91
CA THR A 65 -15.87 -0.91 2.09
C THR A 65 -16.26 0.56 1.92
N SER A 66 -15.30 1.46 2.15
CA SER A 66 -15.45 2.90 1.94
C SER A 66 -14.19 3.44 1.26
N GLY A 67 -14.20 3.54 -0.07
CA GLY A 67 -13.01 3.88 -0.85
C GLY A 67 -11.88 2.88 -0.64
N SER A 68 -10.72 3.36 -0.19
CA SER A 68 -9.55 2.52 0.13
C SER A 68 -9.53 2.00 1.58
N TYR A 69 -10.63 2.13 2.31
CA TYR A 69 -10.77 1.66 3.70
C TYR A 69 -11.69 0.46 3.79
N LEU A 70 -11.40 -0.44 4.74
CA LEU A 70 -12.32 -1.49 5.13
C LEU A 70 -12.67 -1.30 6.62
N ILE A 71 -13.93 -1.04 6.89
CA ILE A 71 -14.48 -0.91 8.24
C ILE A 71 -14.73 -2.32 8.76
N SER A 72 -13.80 -2.86 9.56
CA SER A 72 -13.82 -4.23 10.06
C SER A 72 -13.62 -4.27 11.58
N GLU A 73 -14.18 -5.27 12.24
CA GLU A 73 -13.99 -5.46 13.69
C GLU A 73 -12.51 -5.68 14.03
N GLY A 74 -12.08 -5.06 15.10
CA GLY A 74 -10.69 -5.14 15.55
C GLY A 74 -9.73 -4.19 14.86
N LYS A 75 -10.14 -3.54 13.77
CA LYS A 75 -9.35 -2.58 13.00
C LYS A 75 -9.80 -1.15 13.24
N SER A 76 -8.99 -0.19 12.85
CA SER A 76 -9.40 1.21 12.83
C SER A 76 -10.32 1.48 11.64
N ARG A 77 -11.26 2.40 11.82
CA ARG A 77 -12.06 2.92 10.69
C ARG A 77 -11.19 3.54 9.59
N TYR A 78 -9.97 3.94 9.93
CA TYR A 78 -9.05 4.66 9.08
C TYR A 78 -7.88 3.77 8.61
N ASP A 79 -8.01 2.44 8.73
CA ASP A 79 -7.02 1.51 8.21
C ASP A 79 -7.27 1.27 6.73
N TYR A 80 -6.23 1.51 5.93
CA TYR A 80 -6.26 1.26 4.49
C TYR A 80 -6.34 -0.24 4.21
N TYR A 81 -7.21 -0.60 3.29
CA TYR A 81 -7.36 -1.95 2.76
C TYR A 81 -7.42 -1.87 1.24
N THR A 82 -6.30 -2.10 0.60
CA THR A 82 -6.13 -1.84 -0.83
C THR A 82 -5.28 -2.94 -1.49
N TYR A 83 -5.19 -2.90 -2.81
CA TYR A 83 -4.34 -3.83 -3.56
C TYR A 83 -2.88 -3.64 -3.17
N HIS A 84 -2.17 -4.76 -3.10
CA HIS A 84 -0.73 -4.77 -2.88
C HIS A 84 -0.01 -4.75 -4.23
N TRP A 85 0.60 -3.61 -4.53
CA TRP A 85 1.43 -3.45 -5.72
C TRP A 85 2.84 -4.01 -5.46
N ALA A 86 3.25 -4.97 -6.27
CA ALA A 86 4.53 -5.64 -6.10
C ALA A 86 5.68 -4.93 -6.83
N GLY A 87 5.38 -4.14 -7.85
CA GLY A 87 6.36 -3.50 -8.71
C GLY A 87 5.96 -3.60 -10.18
N VAL A 88 6.94 -3.41 -11.04
CA VAL A 88 6.81 -3.50 -12.50
C VAL A 88 7.54 -4.75 -12.98
N ASP A 89 6.95 -5.48 -13.91
CA ASP A 89 7.62 -6.59 -14.58
C ASP A 89 8.68 -6.02 -15.54
N GLU A 90 9.94 -6.35 -15.31
CA GLU A 90 11.06 -5.91 -16.16
C GLU A 90 11.00 -6.50 -17.57
N MET A 91 10.18 -7.51 -17.82
CA MET A 91 10.00 -8.08 -19.14
C MET A 91 9.17 -7.17 -20.05
N ASP A 92 8.05 -6.63 -19.55
CA ASP A 92 7.04 -5.96 -20.37
C ASP A 92 6.55 -4.61 -19.85
N GLY A 93 7.07 -4.16 -18.71
CA GLY A 93 6.74 -2.85 -18.14
C GLY A 93 5.34 -2.75 -17.52
N GLN A 94 4.68 -3.87 -17.27
CA GLN A 94 3.35 -3.88 -16.65
C GLN A 94 3.42 -3.90 -15.12
N SER A 95 2.43 -3.31 -14.48
CA SER A 95 2.25 -3.40 -13.03
C SER A 95 1.89 -4.81 -12.60
N LEU A 96 2.49 -5.24 -11.50
CA LEU A 96 2.25 -6.53 -10.89
C LEU A 96 1.55 -6.37 -9.55
N TYR A 97 0.52 -7.15 -9.32
CA TYR A 97 -0.23 -7.24 -8.08
C TYR A 97 -0.17 -8.66 -7.55
N GLU A 98 -0.17 -8.83 -6.23
CA GLU A 98 -0.22 -10.15 -5.63
C GLU A 98 -1.57 -10.83 -5.95
N ALA A 99 -1.53 -12.08 -6.39
CA ALA A 99 -2.72 -12.84 -6.82
C ALA A 99 -3.64 -13.15 -5.64
N ASN A 100 -4.95 -13.03 -5.84
CA ASN A 100 -5.97 -13.46 -4.88
C ASN A 100 -6.29 -14.97 -5.09
N LEU A 101 -5.47 -15.81 -4.51
CA LEU A 101 -5.63 -17.27 -4.61
C LEU A 101 -6.76 -17.84 -3.72
N ASN A 102 -7.55 -17.00 -3.05
CA ASN A 102 -8.77 -17.44 -2.36
C ASN A 102 -10.00 -17.42 -3.29
N ASP A 103 -10.11 -16.39 -4.12
CA ASP A 103 -11.26 -16.21 -5.03
C ASP A 103 -10.96 -16.75 -6.44
N TYR A 104 -9.68 -17.02 -6.71
CA TYR A 104 -9.20 -17.58 -7.98
C TYR A 104 -8.31 -18.79 -7.73
N TYR A 105 -8.27 -19.71 -8.72
CA TYR A 105 -7.33 -20.82 -8.73
C TYR A 105 -6.60 -20.89 -10.08
N ILE A 106 -5.44 -21.51 -10.06
CA ILE A 106 -4.56 -21.70 -11.20
C ILE A 106 -4.46 -23.21 -11.45
N VAL A 107 -4.63 -23.64 -12.70
CA VAL A 107 -4.36 -25.02 -13.11
C VAL A 107 -2.87 -25.12 -13.46
N LEU A 108 -2.20 -26.11 -12.89
CA LEU A 108 -0.81 -26.41 -13.19
C LEU A 108 -0.71 -27.43 -14.35
N PRO A 109 0.48 -27.57 -15.01
CA PRO A 109 0.64 -28.44 -16.16
C PRO A 109 0.36 -29.93 -15.88
N ASP A 110 0.47 -30.37 -14.63
CA ASP A 110 0.14 -31.73 -14.18
C ASP A 110 -1.36 -31.91 -13.88
N GLY A 111 -2.18 -30.91 -14.17
CA GLY A 111 -3.62 -30.90 -13.90
C GLY A 111 -4.00 -30.59 -12.46
N SER A 112 -3.03 -30.42 -11.55
CA SER A 112 -3.30 -30.02 -10.18
C SER A 112 -3.75 -28.56 -10.11
N GLN A 113 -4.42 -28.17 -9.02
CA GLN A 113 -4.91 -26.79 -8.82
C GLN A 113 -4.16 -26.11 -7.68
N LEU A 114 -3.80 -24.85 -7.88
CA LEU A 114 -3.23 -24.01 -6.84
C LEU A 114 -4.20 -22.89 -6.49
N GLY A 115 -4.55 -22.77 -5.21
CA GLY A 115 -5.51 -21.79 -4.73
C GLY A 115 -6.95 -22.23 -4.87
N GLY A 116 -7.86 -21.30 -4.67
CA GLY A 116 -9.30 -21.53 -4.66
C GLY A 116 -9.85 -21.81 -3.27
N LYS A 117 -11.13 -21.98 -3.21
CA LYS A 117 -11.89 -22.26 -1.98
C LYS A 117 -13.01 -23.25 -2.27
N GLN A 118 -13.39 -24.00 -1.26
CA GLN A 118 -14.54 -24.89 -1.38
C GLN A 118 -15.85 -24.09 -1.51
N LYS A 119 -16.73 -24.54 -2.38
CA LYS A 119 -18.06 -23.98 -2.56
C LYS A 119 -18.94 -24.31 -1.35
N LEU A 120 -19.75 -23.37 -0.93
CA LEU A 120 -20.80 -23.58 0.06
C LEU A 120 -22.16 -23.63 -0.63
N ASN A 121 -23.08 -24.42 -0.11
CA ASN A 121 -24.49 -24.38 -0.49
C ASN A 121 -25.20 -23.16 0.11
N ASP A 122 -26.48 -23.01 -0.14
CA ASP A 122 -27.28 -21.87 0.33
C ASP A 122 -27.43 -21.85 1.87
N GLU A 123 -27.29 -23.01 2.51
CA GLU A 123 -27.31 -23.17 3.96
C GLU A 123 -25.94 -22.92 4.61
N GLY A 124 -24.89 -22.70 3.79
CA GLY A 124 -23.52 -22.44 4.25
C GLY A 124 -22.72 -23.70 4.56
N GLU A 125 -23.14 -24.87 4.09
CA GLU A 125 -22.44 -26.14 4.26
C GLU A 125 -21.48 -26.39 3.10
N LEU A 126 -20.42 -27.15 3.38
CA LEU A 126 -19.39 -27.50 2.40
C LEU A 126 -19.93 -28.46 1.35
N MET A 127 -19.77 -28.14 0.07
CA MET A 127 -20.19 -28.98 -1.04
C MET A 127 -19.09 -29.98 -1.43
N TRP A 128 -19.49 -31.25 -1.69
CA TRP A 128 -18.62 -32.33 -2.10
C TRP A 128 -19.12 -32.93 -3.42
N ASP A 129 -18.21 -33.34 -4.28
CA ASP A 129 -18.56 -34.08 -5.50
C ASP A 129 -18.92 -35.56 -5.21
N ALA A 130 -19.32 -36.28 -6.24
CA ALA A 130 -19.69 -37.70 -6.12
C ALA A 130 -18.52 -38.62 -5.68
N ASN A 131 -17.28 -38.13 -5.80
CA ASN A 131 -16.06 -38.88 -5.44
C ASN A 131 -15.55 -38.45 -4.04
N GLY A 132 -16.24 -37.53 -3.35
CA GLY A 132 -15.84 -37.05 -2.05
C GLY A 132 -14.76 -35.97 -2.10
N ASN A 133 -14.52 -35.33 -3.24
CA ASN A 133 -13.61 -34.19 -3.34
C ASN A 133 -14.34 -32.89 -3.10
N PRO A 134 -13.65 -31.86 -2.59
CA PRO A 134 -14.25 -30.52 -2.38
C PRO A 134 -14.61 -29.86 -3.71
N VAL A 135 -15.85 -29.41 -3.83
CA VAL A 135 -16.30 -28.65 -5.02
C VAL A 135 -15.66 -27.27 -5.03
N GLN A 136 -15.02 -26.90 -6.14
CA GLN A 136 -14.38 -25.59 -6.30
C GLN A 136 -15.41 -24.46 -6.32
N GLY A 137 -15.24 -23.49 -5.46
CA GLY A 137 -16.06 -22.27 -5.37
C GLY A 137 -15.38 -21.00 -5.87
N ALA A 138 -14.13 -21.11 -6.31
CA ALA A 138 -13.36 -20.03 -6.91
C ALA A 138 -13.44 -20.10 -8.44
N THR A 139 -13.04 -19.01 -9.10
CA THR A 139 -12.98 -18.93 -10.55
C THR A 139 -11.58 -19.27 -11.05
N GLU A 140 -11.49 -19.99 -12.15
CA GLU A 140 -10.22 -20.31 -12.79
C GLU A 140 -9.56 -19.02 -13.34
N LEU A 141 -8.28 -18.87 -13.07
CA LEU A 141 -7.47 -17.78 -13.58
C LEU A 141 -6.77 -18.21 -14.87
N ALA A 142 -7.17 -17.63 -15.98
CA ALA A 142 -6.57 -17.94 -17.28
C ALA A 142 -5.05 -17.64 -17.28
N PRO A 143 -4.24 -18.49 -17.96
CA PRO A 143 -2.78 -18.44 -17.88
C PRO A 143 -2.14 -17.09 -18.28
N GLU A 144 -2.72 -16.37 -19.23
CA GLU A 144 -2.26 -15.07 -19.68
C GLU A 144 -2.41 -13.96 -18.61
N ASN A 145 -3.25 -14.16 -17.60
CA ASN A 145 -3.54 -13.15 -16.58
C ASN A 145 -2.61 -13.22 -15.37
N TYR A 146 -1.72 -14.19 -15.29
CA TYR A 146 -0.78 -14.28 -14.18
C TYR A 146 0.67 -14.37 -14.63
N ARG A 147 1.57 -14.15 -13.68
CA ARG A 147 3.03 -14.31 -13.81
C ARG A 147 3.51 -15.14 -12.62
N LEU A 148 4.36 -16.11 -12.89
CA LEU A 148 5.11 -16.83 -11.84
C LEU A 148 6.49 -16.19 -11.73
N ILE A 149 6.80 -15.60 -10.57
CA ILE A 149 8.07 -14.94 -10.32
C ILE A 149 8.55 -15.28 -8.91
N ASN A 150 9.74 -15.86 -8.80
CA ASN A 150 10.34 -16.30 -7.53
C ASN A 150 9.40 -17.23 -6.73
N GLY A 151 8.71 -18.14 -7.40
CA GLY A 151 7.77 -19.07 -6.78
C GLY A 151 6.47 -18.46 -6.27
N LYS A 152 6.20 -17.19 -6.59
CA LYS A 152 4.95 -16.49 -6.25
C LYS A 152 4.17 -16.11 -7.50
N TYR A 153 2.85 -16.09 -7.36
CA TYR A 153 1.96 -15.72 -8.44
C TYR A 153 1.52 -14.26 -8.31
N TYR A 154 1.70 -13.53 -9.39
CA TYR A 154 1.29 -12.14 -9.55
C TYR A 154 0.30 -12.03 -10.70
N VAL A 155 -0.55 -11.02 -10.66
CA VAL A 155 -1.57 -10.75 -11.67
C VAL A 155 -1.42 -9.34 -12.22
N LEU A 156 -1.85 -9.17 -13.47
CA LEU A 156 -1.77 -7.90 -14.19
C LEU A 156 -3.00 -7.02 -13.97
N LYS A 157 -4.14 -7.64 -13.60
CA LYS A 157 -5.41 -6.96 -13.40
C LYS A 157 -5.81 -6.94 -11.94
N THR A 158 -6.27 -5.79 -11.48
CA THR A 158 -6.72 -5.62 -10.10
C THR A 158 -7.94 -6.46 -9.74
N THR A 159 -8.75 -6.86 -10.73
CA THR A 159 -9.85 -7.81 -10.53
C THR A 159 -9.40 -9.13 -9.89
N TYR A 160 -8.18 -9.58 -10.21
CA TYR A 160 -7.61 -10.84 -9.71
C TYR A 160 -6.66 -10.63 -8.53
N ALA A 161 -6.47 -9.38 -8.11
CA ALA A 161 -5.49 -9.02 -7.11
C ALA A 161 -6.01 -9.14 -5.67
N GLN A 162 -5.09 -9.48 -4.77
CA GLN A 162 -5.33 -9.53 -3.34
C GLN A 162 -5.33 -8.13 -2.73
N LYS A 163 -6.38 -7.80 -1.97
CA LYS A 163 -6.37 -6.63 -1.08
C LYS A 163 -5.78 -7.01 0.27
N LYS A 164 -4.98 -6.10 0.83
CA LYS A 164 -4.34 -6.26 2.15
C LYS A 164 -4.44 -4.99 2.98
N TRP A 165 -4.24 -5.16 4.28
CA TRP A 165 -4.09 -4.03 5.19
C TRP A 165 -2.77 -3.31 4.91
N ALA A 166 -2.87 -2.02 4.57
CA ALA A 166 -1.72 -1.24 4.12
C ALA A 166 -1.29 -0.13 5.11
N GLY A 167 -1.80 -0.18 6.32
CA GLY A 167 -1.53 0.78 7.39
C GLY A 167 -2.70 1.70 7.67
N SER A 168 -2.53 2.66 8.58
CA SER A 168 -3.58 3.56 9.05
C SER A 168 -3.38 4.98 8.53
N ALA A 169 -4.48 5.69 8.26
CA ALA A 169 -4.43 7.13 7.98
C ALA A 169 -4.20 7.97 9.24
N LEU A 170 -4.39 7.40 10.43
CA LEU A 170 -4.17 8.12 11.69
C LEU A 170 -2.71 8.05 12.12
N PRO A 171 -2.12 9.16 12.58
CA PRO A 171 -0.84 9.12 13.24
C PRO A 171 -0.94 8.35 14.56
N THR A 172 0.12 7.66 14.94
CA THR A 172 0.21 6.99 16.25
C THR A 172 0.51 7.99 17.36
N THR A 173 1.29 9.01 17.02
CA THR A 173 1.75 10.04 17.98
C THR A 173 1.88 11.37 17.27
N TYR A 174 1.44 12.43 17.91
CA TYR A 174 1.65 13.80 17.44
C TYR A 174 1.75 14.76 18.63
N GLY A 175 2.31 15.93 18.36
CA GLY A 175 2.47 16.92 19.41
C GLY A 175 3.27 18.15 18.97
N SER A 176 3.73 18.88 19.95
CA SER A 176 4.58 20.05 19.75
C SER A 176 5.65 20.13 20.83
N PHE A 177 6.72 20.84 20.52
CA PHE A 177 7.66 21.32 21.52
C PHE A 177 8.07 22.75 21.19
N SER A 178 8.32 23.52 22.23
CA SER A 178 8.73 24.90 22.10
C SER A 178 9.81 25.26 23.11
N ALA A 179 10.64 26.23 22.76
CA ALA A 179 11.58 26.83 23.65
C ALA A 179 11.35 28.34 23.70
N ASN A 180 11.45 28.90 24.89
CA ASN A 180 11.40 30.37 25.12
C ASN A 180 12.66 30.76 25.88
N ILE A 181 13.43 31.68 25.31
CA ILE A 181 14.67 32.18 25.87
C ILE A 181 14.51 33.71 26.05
N ARG A 182 14.49 34.16 27.28
CA ARG A 182 14.55 35.56 27.60
C ARG A 182 15.93 35.92 28.16
N TRP A 183 16.57 36.87 27.52
CA TRP A 183 17.80 37.47 27.99
C TRP A 183 17.61 38.98 28.14
N LYS A 184 17.54 39.46 29.38
CA LYS A 184 17.25 40.87 29.67
C LYS A 184 15.97 41.33 28.95
N ASN A 185 16.14 42.17 27.94
CA ASN A 185 15.05 42.75 27.15
C ASN A 185 14.76 42.04 25.83
N ILE A 186 15.54 41.04 25.50
CA ILE A 186 15.37 40.21 24.31
C ILE A 186 14.57 38.95 24.68
N ASN A 187 13.58 38.61 23.89
CA ASN A 187 12.88 37.35 24.01
C ASN A 187 12.88 36.64 22.66
N ILE A 188 13.27 35.36 22.66
CA ILE A 188 13.29 34.51 21.50
C ILE A 188 12.43 33.27 21.82
N SER A 189 11.44 33.01 21.00
CA SER A 189 10.64 31.80 21.11
C SER A 189 10.58 31.06 19.79
N ALA A 190 10.74 29.75 19.85
CA ALA A 190 10.64 28.86 18.70
C ALA A 190 9.67 27.71 19.02
N MET A 191 8.86 27.32 18.05
CA MET A 191 7.88 26.25 18.18
C MET A 191 7.97 25.28 17.02
N PHE A 192 7.96 24.00 17.34
CA PHE A 192 7.93 22.88 16.40
C PHE A 192 6.69 22.04 16.64
N THR A 193 6.13 21.49 15.56
CA THR A 193 5.08 20.48 15.63
C THR A 193 5.55 19.22 14.92
N TYR A 194 5.13 18.09 15.41
CA TYR A 194 5.49 16.80 14.81
C TYR A 194 4.29 15.87 14.74
N SER A 195 4.34 14.95 13.78
CA SER A 195 3.42 13.83 13.68
C SER A 195 4.20 12.61 13.24
N LEU A 196 4.00 11.48 13.91
CA LEU A 196 4.68 10.22 13.67
C LEU A 196 3.66 9.11 13.44
N GLY A 197 3.96 8.25 12.48
CA GLY A 197 3.06 7.20 12.04
C GLY A 197 1.96 7.72 11.13
N GLY A 198 1.15 6.77 10.66
CA GLY A 198 0.11 7.04 9.67
C GLY A 198 0.64 7.13 8.25
N LYS A 199 -0.28 6.95 7.33
CA LYS A 199 -0.05 7.07 5.88
C LYS A 199 -1.10 8.01 5.28
N ILE A 200 -0.81 8.56 4.12
CA ILE A 200 -1.73 9.35 3.32
C ILE A 200 -1.69 8.86 1.88
N TYR A 201 -2.83 8.77 1.25
CA TYR A 201 -2.91 8.50 -0.19
C TYR A 201 -2.57 9.78 -0.95
N ASP A 202 -1.50 9.72 -1.75
CA ASP A 202 -1.03 10.84 -2.56
C ASP A 202 -1.84 10.91 -3.86
N SER A 203 -3.05 11.46 -3.77
CA SER A 203 -3.94 11.62 -4.93
C SER A 203 -3.38 12.57 -5.99
N PRO A 204 -2.74 13.71 -5.64
CA PRO A 204 -2.13 14.58 -6.65
C PRO A 204 -1.03 13.87 -7.43
N TYR A 205 -0.13 13.16 -6.76
CA TYR A 205 0.93 12.41 -7.41
C TYR A 205 0.37 11.28 -8.28
N SER A 206 -0.56 10.48 -7.75
CA SER A 206 -1.24 9.43 -8.49
C SER A 206 -1.90 9.96 -9.78
N SER A 207 -2.57 11.12 -9.68
CA SER A 207 -3.22 11.75 -10.83
C SER A 207 -2.21 12.24 -11.87
N LEU A 208 -1.11 12.87 -11.44
CA LEU A 208 -0.05 13.35 -12.32
C LEU A 208 0.76 12.21 -12.98
N MET A 209 0.67 11.00 -12.41
CA MET A 209 1.29 9.78 -12.95
C MET A 209 0.39 9.01 -13.93
N THR A 210 -0.78 9.55 -14.30
CA THR A 210 -1.73 8.91 -15.23
C THR A 210 -1.81 9.69 -16.53
N PRO A 211 -0.99 9.40 -17.55
CA PRO A 211 -1.03 10.10 -18.83
C PRO A 211 -2.27 9.75 -19.65
N GLY A 212 -2.65 10.65 -20.56
CA GLY A 212 -3.63 10.39 -21.61
C GLY A 212 -5.10 10.56 -21.23
N GLN A 213 -5.44 10.87 -19.98
CA GLN A 213 -6.84 11.05 -19.56
C GLN A 213 -7.36 12.47 -19.71
N SER A 214 -6.48 13.47 -19.73
CA SER A 214 -6.83 14.88 -19.93
C SER A 214 -5.62 15.67 -20.42
N ALA A 215 -5.85 16.79 -21.11
CA ALA A 215 -4.79 17.73 -21.41
C ALA A 215 -4.28 18.37 -20.11
N GLY A 216 -3.01 18.19 -19.79
CA GLY A 216 -2.40 18.70 -18.56
C GLY A 216 -0.92 18.39 -18.48
N ASN A 217 -0.30 18.89 -17.43
CA ASN A 217 1.08 18.55 -17.11
C ASN A 217 1.12 17.22 -16.35
N TYR A 218 2.16 16.43 -16.59
CA TYR A 218 2.45 15.21 -15.89
C TYR A 218 3.66 15.39 -14.97
N HIS A 219 3.79 14.47 -14.01
CA HIS A 219 4.95 14.48 -13.14
C HIS A 219 6.21 14.08 -13.92
N VAL A 220 7.34 14.72 -13.60
CA VAL A 220 8.63 14.47 -14.26
C VAL A 220 9.11 13.02 -14.13
N ASP A 221 8.67 12.31 -13.09
CA ASP A 221 8.99 10.91 -12.86
C ASP A 221 8.46 9.99 -13.96
N LEU A 222 7.39 10.36 -14.65
CA LEU A 222 6.93 9.63 -15.83
C LEU A 222 7.98 9.64 -16.94
N TYR A 223 8.71 10.74 -17.10
CA TYR A 223 9.77 10.83 -18.08
C TYR A 223 11.06 10.16 -17.62
N ASN A 224 11.44 10.40 -16.37
CA ASN A 224 12.75 9.97 -15.86
C ASN A 224 12.77 8.52 -15.38
N ASN A 225 11.66 8.00 -14.92
CA ASN A 225 11.61 6.71 -14.20
C ASN A 225 10.52 5.75 -14.70
N ALA A 226 9.99 5.95 -15.92
CA ALA A 226 9.15 4.94 -16.54
C ALA A 226 10.00 3.82 -17.12
N TRP A 227 9.50 2.60 -17.00
CA TRP A 227 10.10 1.45 -17.66
C TRP A 227 10.20 1.66 -19.17
N ARG A 228 11.30 1.23 -19.75
CA ARG A 228 11.54 1.23 -21.18
C ARG A 228 12.17 -0.07 -21.59
N ILE A 229 11.78 -0.58 -22.75
CA ILE A 229 12.39 -1.78 -23.33
C ILE A 229 13.91 -1.58 -23.50
N ASN A 230 14.67 -2.58 -23.13
CA ASN A 230 16.12 -2.63 -23.23
C ASN A 230 16.59 -4.03 -23.63
N ASP A 231 17.88 -4.25 -23.77
CA ASP A 231 18.46 -5.54 -24.20
C ASP A 231 18.05 -6.69 -23.26
N ARG A 232 17.98 -6.45 -21.95
CA ARG A 232 17.54 -7.45 -20.96
C ARG A 232 16.07 -7.80 -21.17
N SER A 233 15.20 -6.83 -21.38
CA SER A 233 13.79 -7.05 -21.69
C SER A 233 13.62 -7.84 -22.96
N ASN A 234 14.34 -7.48 -24.03
CA ASN A 234 14.31 -8.21 -25.29
C ASN A 234 14.77 -9.67 -25.14
N ALA A 235 15.84 -9.92 -24.39
CA ALA A 235 16.32 -11.27 -24.09
C ALA A 235 15.27 -12.08 -23.31
N MET A 236 14.62 -11.47 -22.30
CA MET A 236 13.55 -12.14 -21.54
C MET A 236 12.33 -12.44 -22.42
N ILE A 237 11.91 -11.49 -23.26
CA ILE A 237 10.81 -11.69 -24.21
C ILE A 237 11.10 -12.87 -25.16
N THR A 238 12.31 -12.94 -25.71
CA THR A 238 12.72 -14.02 -26.59
C THR A 238 12.71 -15.38 -25.86
N THR A 239 13.31 -15.41 -24.67
CA THR A 239 13.32 -16.64 -23.84
C THR A 239 11.92 -17.09 -23.49
N TYR A 240 11.05 -16.17 -23.11
CA TYR A 240 9.65 -16.42 -22.78
C TYR A 240 8.90 -17.05 -23.97
N LYS A 241 9.00 -16.41 -25.15
CA LYS A 241 8.33 -16.90 -26.38
C LYS A 241 8.81 -18.29 -26.78
N ASN A 242 10.13 -18.50 -26.81
CA ASN A 242 10.68 -19.81 -27.18
C ASN A 242 10.21 -20.91 -26.23
N ALA A 243 10.26 -20.67 -24.92
CA ALA A 243 9.81 -21.62 -23.93
C ALA A 243 8.30 -21.90 -24.00
N TYR A 244 7.49 -20.89 -24.33
CA TYR A 244 6.07 -21.06 -24.59
C TYR A 244 5.83 -21.96 -25.80
N ASP A 245 6.43 -21.61 -26.94
CA ASP A 245 6.24 -22.31 -28.21
C ASP A 245 6.69 -23.78 -28.12
N ASP A 246 7.82 -24.04 -27.46
CA ASP A 246 8.36 -25.38 -27.28
C ASP A 246 7.41 -26.23 -26.43
N ALA A 247 6.94 -25.74 -25.30
CA ALA A 247 6.06 -26.48 -24.41
C ALA A 247 4.66 -26.64 -24.98
N TYR A 248 4.11 -25.62 -25.63
CA TYR A 248 2.83 -25.66 -26.32
C TYR A 248 2.83 -26.72 -27.43
N ASN A 249 3.83 -26.69 -28.30
CA ASN A 249 3.94 -27.64 -29.41
C ASN A 249 4.16 -29.09 -28.92
N ALA A 250 4.95 -29.27 -27.85
CA ALA A 250 5.14 -30.57 -27.22
C ALA A 250 3.82 -31.14 -26.65
N ALA A 251 3.00 -30.32 -26.02
CA ALA A 251 1.71 -30.69 -25.46
C ALA A 251 0.71 -31.07 -26.56
N ILE A 252 0.64 -30.28 -27.65
CA ILE A 252 -0.18 -30.63 -28.83
C ILE A 252 0.27 -31.94 -29.46
N ALA A 253 1.59 -32.16 -29.61
CA ALA A 253 2.14 -33.41 -30.14
C ALA A 253 1.84 -34.62 -29.25
N ALA A 254 1.68 -34.41 -27.93
CA ALA A 254 1.25 -35.41 -26.97
C ALA A 254 -0.27 -35.68 -26.97
N GLY A 255 -1.03 -35.01 -27.83
CA GLY A 255 -2.48 -35.15 -27.96
C GLY A 255 -3.30 -34.37 -26.94
N GLN A 256 -2.70 -33.41 -26.23
CA GLN A 256 -3.41 -32.56 -25.28
C GLN A 256 -4.30 -31.54 -26.05
N THR A 257 -5.34 -31.07 -25.37
CA THR A 257 -6.21 -30.03 -25.88
C THR A 257 -5.47 -28.68 -25.99
N THR A 258 -5.96 -27.78 -26.83
CA THR A 258 -5.43 -26.40 -26.95
C THR A 258 -5.37 -25.70 -25.60
N SER A 259 -6.34 -25.94 -24.72
CA SER A 259 -6.36 -25.35 -23.37
C SER A 259 -5.21 -25.87 -22.52
N GLU A 260 -5.01 -27.18 -22.44
CA GLU A 260 -3.92 -27.81 -21.70
C GLU A 260 -2.55 -27.41 -22.27
N ALA A 261 -2.43 -27.30 -23.59
CA ALA A 261 -1.22 -26.85 -24.25
C ALA A 261 -0.90 -25.38 -23.90
N ASN A 262 -1.92 -24.49 -23.82
CA ASN A 262 -1.76 -23.12 -23.34
C ASN A 262 -1.25 -23.08 -21.88
N TYR A 263 -1.80 -23.88 -20.97
CA TYR A 263 -1.32 -23.98 -19.60
C TYR A 263 0.15 -24.41 -19.54
N ALA A 264 0.52 -25.44 -20.27
CA ALA A 264 1.91 -25.91 -20.34
C ALA A 264 2.84 -24.82 -20.90
N GLY A 265 2.43 -24.16 -21.99
CA GLY A 265 3.17 -23.07 -22.62
C GLY A 265 3.42 -21.89 -21.67
N TYR A 266 2.37 -21.33 -21.10
CA TYR A 266 2.49 -20.20 -20.17
C TYR A 266 3.25 -20.53 -18.90
N TYR A 267 3.08 -21.74 -18.36
CA TYR A 267 3.84 -22.18 -17.20
C TYR A 267 5.34 -22.28 -17.52
N ALA A 268 5.71 -22.95 -18.61
CA ALA A 268 7.09 -23.09 -19.04
C ALA A 268 7.74 -21.71 -19.33
N ALA A 269 7.01 -20.83 -20.02
CA ALA A 269 7.46 -19.48 -20.33
C ALA A 269 7.74 -18.66 -19.07
N ASN A 270 6.81 -18.62 -18.12
CA ASN A 270 7.01 -17.92 -16.84
C ASN A 270 8.20 -18.48 -16.06
N LYS A 271 8.36 -19.81 -16.04
CA LYS A 271 9.46 -20.48 -15.36
C LYS A 271 10.80 -20.20 -16.03
N ALA A 272 10.85 -20.11 -17.34
CA ALA A 272 12.07 -19.86 -18.11
C ALA A 272 12.67 -18.46 -17.85
N VAL A 273 11.82 -17.49 -17.56
CA VAL A 273 12.25 -16.10 -17.24
C VAL A 273 12.14 -15.77 -15.75
N ASP A 274 11.88 -16.79 -14.93
CA ASP A 274 11.85 -16.61 -13.47
C ASP A 274 13.26 -16.27 -12.97
N GLY A 275 13.33 -15.33 -12.01
CA GLY A 275 14.63 -14.97 -11.43
C GLY A 275 14.64 -13.62 -10.72
N ASN A 276 15.78 -13.37 -10.07
CA ASN A 276 16.03 -12.15 -9.31
C ASN A 276 16.05 -10.91 -10.23
N GLY A 277 15.38 -9.85 -9.76
CA GLY A 277 15.34 -8.56 -10.44
C GLY A 277 14.33 -8.48 -11.59
N ARG A 278 13.47 -9.47 -11.78
CA ARG A 278 12.35 -9.36 -12.72
C ARG A 278 11.29 -8.37 -12.22
N ILE A 279 11.06 -8.30 -10.91
CA ILE A 279 10.18 -7.30 -10.32
C ILE A 279 11.01 -6.08 -9.92
N ASN A 280 10.65 -4.90 -10.45
CA ASN A 280 11.27 -3.64 -10.09
C ASN A 280 10.25 -2.74 -9.35
N PRO A 281 10.40 -2.55 -8.04
CA PRO A 281 9.53 -1.70 -7.26
C PRO A 281 9.89 -0.21 -7.36
N ASN A 282 11.01 0.15 -8.01
CA ASN A 282 11.54 1.50 -8.06
C ASN A 282 11.30 2.20 -9.39
N THR A 283 10.64 1.54 -10.34
CA THR A 283 10.28 2.13 -11.63
C THR A 283 8.77 2.26 -11.78
N ASN A 284 8.35 3.09 -12.70
CA ASN A 284 6.95 3.23 -13.07
C ASN A 284 6.64 2.31 -14.26
N PRO A 285 5.40 1.87 -14.44
CA PRO A 285 4.99 1.13 -15.63
C PRO A 285 5.35 1.86 -16.92
N GLU A 286 5.42 1.13 -18.02
CA GLU A 286 5.58 1.72 -19.33
C GLU A 286 4.50 2.77 -19.60
N ILE A 287 4.87 3.92 -20.19
CA ILE A 287 3.96 5.07 -20.39
C ILE A 287 2.73 4.67 -21.21
N ASN A 288 2.91 3.85 -22.25
CA ASN A 288 1.80 3.38 -23.07
C ASN A 288 0.81 2.49 -22.30
N ASN A 289 1.28 1.79 -21.26
CA ASN A 289 0.47 0.94 -20.42
C ASN A 289 -0.27 1.72 -19.32
N LEU A 290 0.14 2.96 -19.03
CA LEU A 290 -0.48 3.79 -17.98
C LEU A 290 -1.87 4.32 -18.34
N THR A 291 -2.29 4.21 -19.59
CA THR A 291 -3.68 4.44 -19.99
C THR A 291 -4.61 3.34 -19.48
N SER A 292 -4.07 2.15 -19.16
CA SER A 292 -4.82 1.09 -18.52
C SER A 292 -5.08 1.42 -17.05
N THR A 293 -6.33 1.29 -16.63
CA THR A 293 -6.74 1.48 -15.24
C THR A 293 -6.05 0.50 -14.28
N ASP A 294 -5.64 -0.67 -14.75
CA ASP A 294 -4.94 -1.68 -13.96
C ASP A 294 -3.49 -1.28 -13.67
N ASN A 295 -2.76 -0.73 -14.66
CA ASN A 295 -1.36 -0.35 -14.46
C ASN A 295 -1.15 0.83 -13.50
N ASN A 296 -2.17 1.66 -13.33
CA ASN A 296 -2.14 2.80 -12.42
C ASN A 296 -3.25 2.75 -11.35
N ALA A 297 -3.68 1.55 -10.99
CA ALA A 297 -4.77 1.36 -10.06
C ALA A 297 -4.48 1.89 -8.65
N GLY A 298 -5.55 2.21 -7.93
CA GLY A 298 -5.50 2.57 -6.53
C GLY A 298 -4.96 1.42 -5.69
N SER A 299 -3.73 1.56 -5.21
CA SER A 299 -2.99 0.54 -4.48
C SER A 299 -2.15 1.16 -3.35
N ASP A 300 -1.47 0.33 -2.59
CA ASP A 300 -0.54 0.78 -1.56
C ASP A 300 0.70 1.51 -2.10
N ARG A 301 0.96 1.44 -3.41
CA ARG A 301 1.96 2.24 -4.12
C ARG A 301 1.83 3.73 -3.86
N TRP A 302 0.61 4.22 -3.72
CA TRP A 302 0.30 5.64 -3.53
C TRP A 302 0.22 6.07 -2.07
N LEU A 303 0.49 5.13 -1.14
CA LEU A 303 0.48 5.41 0.28
C LEU A 303 1.86 5.89 0.74
N VAL A 304 1.97 7.16 1.03
CA VAL A 304 3.18 7.78 1.56
C VAL A 304 3.11 7.98 3.08
N SER A 305 4.27 8.12 3.70
CA SER A 305 4.36 8.39 5.14
C SER A 305 3.80 9.78 5.49
N ARG A 306 3.05 9.86 6.59
CA ARG A 306 2.57 11.12 7.19
C ARG A 306 3.52 11.73 8.21
N ASN A 307 4.69 11.15 8.39
CA ASN A 307 5.66 11.69 9.33
C ASN A 307 6.11 13.08 8.92
N TYR A 308 6.09 14.00 9.85
CA TYR A 308 6.68 15.31 9.65
C TYR A 308 7.21 15.91 10.97
N LEU A 309 8.18 16.78 10.82
CA LEU A 309 8.62 17.77 11.80
C LEU A 309 8.55 19.12 11.13
N CYS A 310 7.75 20.01 11.68
CA CYS A 310 7.51 21.35 11.12
C CYS A 310 7.96 22.42 12.09
N PHE A 311 8.85 23.29 11.63
CA PHE A 311 9.15 24.55 12.31
C PHE A 311 7.99 25.52 12.07
N LYS A 312 7.23 25.81 13.11
CA LYS A 312 5.97 26.57 13.01
C LYS A 312 6.16 28.05 13.20
N ASN A 313 6.99 28.44 14.14
CA ASN A 313 7.09 29.83 14.54
C ASN A 313 8.47 30.12 15.11
N LEU A 314 9.03 31.25 14.71
CA LEU A 314 10.14 31.93 15.37
C LEU A 314 9.70 33.36 15.67
N ASN A 315 9.74 33.70 16.93
CA ASN A 315 9.45 35.07 17.37
C ASN A 315 10.69 35.61 18.08
N ILE A 316 11.19 36.72 17.61
CA ILE A 316 12.30 37.48 18.24
C ILE A 316 11.76 38.84 18.57
N SER A 317 11.80 39.21 19.84
CA SER A 317 11.31 40.51 20.27
C SER A 317 12.28 41.23 21.21
N TYR A 318 12.29 42.53 21.11
CA TYR A 318 13.06 43.41 21.96
C TYR A 318 12.15 44.44 22.63
N THR A 319 12.16 44.46 23.96
CA THR A 319 11.40 45.43 24.76
C THR A 319 12.31 46.57 25.17
N LEU A 320 11.95 47.80 24.84
CA LEU A 320 12.75 48.98 25.22
C LEU A 320 12.84 49.11 26.75
N PRO A 321 14.03 49.47 27.27
CA PRO A 321 14.19 49.74 28.70
C PRO A 321 13.24 50.86 29.15
N LYS A 322 12.60 50.71 30.31
CA LYS A 322 11.67 51.68 30.90
C LYS A 322 12.23 53.10 30.98
N ARG A 323 13.55 53.23 31.20
CA ARG A 323 14.23 54.52 31.21
C ARG A 323 14.12 55.31 29.90
N TRP A 324 13.88 54.63 28.78
CA TRP A 324 13.71 55.30 27.47
C TRP A 324 12.23 55.56 27.18
N THR A 325 11.36 54.63 27.48
CA THR A 325 9.93 54.77 27.22
C THR A 325 9.25 55.77 28.12
N ALA A 326 9.70 55.91 29.37
CA ALA A 326 9.20 56.91 30.31
C ALA A 326 9.42 58.38 29.86
N LYS A 327 10.48 58.64 29.08
CA LYS A 327 10.74 59.99 28.54
C LYS A 327 9.68 60.47 27.54
N VAL A 328 8.95 59.54 26.95
CA VAL A 328 7.88 59.79 25.97
C VAL A 328 6.50 59.39 26.49
N ASN A 329 6.36 59.24 27.82
CA ASN A 329 5.13 58.82 28.50
C ASN A 329 4.52 57.50 28.00
N LEU A 330 5.36 56.59 27.53
CA LEU A 330 4.94 55.24 27.13
C LEU A 330 5.28 54.23 28.23
N SER A 331 4.35 53.33 28.54
CA SER A 331 4.55 52.29 29.54
C SER A 331 5.47 51.16 29.04
N THR A 332 5.33 50.80 27.78
CA THR A 332 6.10 49.72 27.15
C THR A 332 6.14 49.94 25.63
N VAL A 333 7.27 49.72 25.03
CA VAL A 333 7.45 49.61 23.56
C VAL A 333 8.19 48.32 23.26
N ARG A 334 7.64 47.49 22.41
CA ARG A 334 8.20 46.21 22.02
C ARG A 334 8.24 46.13 20.51
N PHE A 335 9.36 45.70 19.98
CA PHE A 335 9.55 45.34 18.58
C PHE A 335 9.46 43.83 18.45
N LEU A 336 8.79 43.37 17.38
CA LEU A 336 8.60 41.95 17.04
C LEU A 336 9.23 41.67 15.69
#